data_76276da6a8b7f7a0b039496ed8ac4136
#
_entry.id   76276da6a8b7f7a0b039496ed8ac4136
#
_cell.length_a   1.000
_cell.length_b   1.000
_cell.length_c   1.000
_cell.angle_alpha   90.00
_cell.angle_beta   90.00
_cell.angle_gamma   90.00
#
_symmetry.space_group_name_H-M   'P 1'
#
loop_
_entity.id
_entity.type
_entity.pdbx_description
1 polymer ?
#
loop_
_entity_poly.entity_id
_entity_poly.type
_entity_poly.pdbx_seq_one_letter_code
_entity_poly.pdbx_strand_id
1 'polypeptide(L)'
;MSIPSHKSSPKKPRAVHAPQRSNGKLRVAAILEAAEAVIAEKGYEAATMAEIATRSGTKIGSLYRFFPNKESLADTMVASARENLDAVFEKFDASVSALSIRALTDSLLALLFEPVLTKPALMKLLDAGPDWAAKRDEFRSAVLRHIAKTLMIYSPNLPKKAATDIALVILLNIKAASTHQGLPSSTLDEFRDMARLYIESRLRLSVSARKGVPS
;
A
#
# COMPACT_ATOMS: atom_id res chain seq x y z
N MET A 1 -57.38 59.00 2.41
CA MET A 1 -55.90 58.76 2.29
C MET A 1 -55.55 57.45 2.93
N SER A 2 -55.41 56.41 2.10
CA SER A 2 -55.12 55.00 2.60
C SER A 2 -53.64 54.72 2.38
N ILE A 3 -52.99 54.23 3.43
CA ILE A 3 -51.57 53.86 3.45
C ILE A 3 -51.49 52.40 3.03
N PRO A 4 -50.63 51.95 2.08
CA PRO A 4 -50.49 50.60 1.71
C PRO A 4 -49.55 49.87 2.65
N SER A 5 -49.99 48.74 3.20
CA SER A 5 -49.20 47.78 4.04
C SER A 5 -48.21 47.01 3.20
N HIS A 6 -46.93 47.17 3.48
CA HIS A 6 -45.86 46.31 2.96
C HIS A 6 -45.84 44.95 3.69
N LYS A 7 -46.25 43.88 3.01
CA LYS A 7 -46.03 42.51 3.45
C LYS A 7 -44.62 42.08 3.10
N SER A 8 -43.77 41.95 4.11
CA SER A 8 -42.44 41.33 3.97
C SER A 8 -42.58 39.79 4.04
N SER A 9 -42.28 39.14 2.92
CA SER A 9 -42.17 37.66 2.86
C SER A 9 -40.96 37.14 3.65
N PRO A 10 -41.08 36.01 4.39
CA PRO A 10 -39.97 35.45 5.12
C PRO A 10 -38.92 34.86 4.18
N LYS A 11 -37.68 35.32 4.29
CA LYS A 11 -36.51 34.71 3.63
C LYS A 11 -36.32 33.27 4.06
N LYS A 12 -36.39 32.33 3.11
CA LYS A 12 -35.98 30.93 3.32
C LYS A 12 -34.55 30.87 3.88
N PRO A 13 -34.29 30.02 4.89
CA PRO A 13 -32.95 29.85 5.41
C PRO A 13 -32.04 29.26 4.31
N ARG A 14 -30.90 29.93 4.05
CA ARG A 14 -29.83 29.41 3.18
C ARG A 14 -29.31 28.12 3.78
N ALA A 15 -29.37 27.04 2.99
CA ALA A 15 -28.74 25.77 3.34
C ALA A 15 -27.24 26.01 3.63
N VAL A 16 -26.81 25.57 4.81
CA VAL A 16 -25.38 25.61 5.20
C VAL A 16 -24.66 24.67 4.28
N HIS A 17 -23.84 25.19 3.36
CA HIS A 17 -22.96 24.39 2.53
C HIS A 17 -21.92 23.69 3.44
N ALA A 18 -21.90 22.37 3.42
CA ALA A 18 -20.85 21.56 4.02
C ALA A 18 -19.47 22.01 3.50
N PRO A 19 -18.40 21.97 4.32
CA PRO A 19 -17.14 22.61 4.01
C PRO A 19 -16.51 22.11 2.70
N GLN A 20 -16.09 23.01 1.84
CA GLN A 20 -15.45 22.75 0.53
C GLN A 20 -14.24 21.81 0.61
N ARG A 21 -13.62 21.64 1.79
CA ARG A 21 -12.48 20.75 2.04
C ARG A 21 -12.85 19.25 1.95
N SER A 22 -14.06 18.85 2.31
CA SER A 22 -14.50 17.44 2.19
C SER A 22 -14.70 17.04 0.74
N ASN A 23 -15.29 17.92 -0.08
CA ASN A 23 -15.52 17.68 -1.51
C ASN A 23 -14.18 17.60 -2.29
N GLY A 24 -13.15 18.34 -1.86
CA GLY A 24 -11.82 18.27 -2.45
C GLY A 24 -11.14 16.91 -2.21
N LYS A 25 -11.20 16.42 -0.98
CA LYS A 25 -10.65 15.10 -0.62
C LYS A 25 -11.34 13.94 -1.37
N LEU A 26 -12.67 13.96 -1.43
CA LEU A 26 -13.44 12.96 -2.17
C LEU A 26 -13.09 12.97 -3.67
N ARG A 27 -12.89 14.15 -4.25
CA ARG A 27 -12.50 14.27 -5.66
C ARG A 27 -11.08 13.76 -5.91
N VAL A 28 -10.13 14.07 -5.05
CA VAL A 28 -8.76 13.51 -5.11
C VAL A 28 -8.80 11.99 -5.02
N ALA A 29 -9.56 11.43 -4.08
CA ALA A 29 -9.72 9.98 -3.95
C ALA A 29 -10.29 9.34 -5.23
N ALA A 30 -11.34 9.92 -5.82
CA ALA A 30 -11.92 9.44 -7.07
C ALA A 30 -10.93 9.51 -8.26
N ILE A 31 -10.10 10.56 -8.31
CA ILE A 31 -9.05 10.68 -9.35
C ILE A 31 -7.98 9.58 -9.16
N LEU A 32 -7.54 9.35 -7.92
CA LEU A 32 -6.54 8.32 -7.63
C LEU A 32 -7.06 6.90 -7.94
N GLU A 33 -8.32 6.61 -7.59
CA GLU A 33 -8.98 5.34 -7.91
C GLU A 33 -9.08 5.13 -9.43
N ALA A 34 -9.49 6.16 -10.19
CA ALA A 34 -9.53 6.10 -11.64
C ALA A 34 -8.14 5.90 -12.25
N ALA A 35 -7.12 6.58 -11.72
CA ALA A 35 -5.73 6.41 -12.14
C ALA A 35 -5.21 4.99 -11.87
N GLU A 36 -5.51 4.43 -10.71
CA GLU A 36 -5.20 3.03 -10.38
C GLU A 36 -5.81 2.08 -11.42
N ALA A 37 -7.08 2.26 -11.75
CA ALA A 37 -7.76 1.40 -12.72
C ALA A 37 -7.16 1.52 -14.14
N VAL A 38 -6.91 2.75 -14.62
CA VAL A 38 -6.31 2.99 -15.96
C VAL A 38 -4.89 2.42 -16.04
N ILE A 39 -4.06 2.66 -15.02
CA ILE A 39 -2.68 2.16 -15.00
C ILE A 39 -2.65 0.63 -14.86
N ALA A 40 -3.55 0.03 -14.07
CA ALA A 40 -3.68 -1.42 -13.97
C ALA A 40 -4.05 -2.07 -15.31
N GLU A 41 -4.87 -1.42 -16.13
CA GLU A 41 -5.29 -1.92 -17.44
C GLU A 41 -4.16 -1.84 -18.47
N LYS A 42 -3.58 -0.66 -18.67
CA LYS A 42 -2.70 -0.40 -19.82
C LYS A 42 -1.26 0.02 -19.47
N GLY A 43 -0.92 0.11 -18.20
CA GLY A 43 0.39 0.57 -17.73
C GLY A 43 0.50 2.09 -17.64
N TYR A 44 1.56 2.55 -16.98
CA TYR A 44 1.79 3.97 -16.71
C TYR A 44 1.99 4.77 -18.00
N GLU A 45 2.79 4.29 -18.95
CA GLU A 45 3.14 5.03 -20.16
C GLU A 45 1.91 5.33 -21.03
N ALA A 46 1.03 4.33 -21.23
CA ALA A 46 -0.16 4.47 -22.05
C ALA A 46 -1.33 5.20 -21.34
N ALA A 47 -1.29 5.36 -20.02
CA ALA A 47 -2.28 6.08 -19.26
C ALA A 47 -2.22 7.59 -19.56
N THR A 48 -3.39 8.22 -19.79
CA THR A 48 -3.49 9.66 -20.07
C THR A 48 -4.31 10.40 -19.03
N MET A 49 -3.97 11.66 -18.77
CA MET A 49 -4.73 12.53 -17.85
C MET A 49 -6.18 12.73 -18.30
N ALA A 50 -6.41 12.76 -19.61
CA ALA A 50 -7.77 12.91 -20.18
C ALA A 50 -8.65 11.70 -19.87
N GLU A 51 -8.11 10.49 -20.00
CA GLU A 51 -8.81 9.25 -19.69
C GLU A 51 -9.11 9.12 -18.19
N ILE A 52 -8.13 9.46 -17.35
CA ILE A 52 -8.30 9.48 -15.88
C ILE A 52 -9.39 10.49 -15.49
N ALA A 53 -9.40 11.68 -16.11
CA ALA A 53 -10.45 12.68 -15.89
C ALA A 53 -11.83 12.15 -16.25
N THR A 54 -11.96 11.51 -17.42
CA THR A 54 -13.22 10.91 -17.88
C THR A 54 -13.68 9.82 -16.92
N ARG A 55 -12.79 8.89 -16.54
CA ARG A 55 -13.11 7.77 -15.66
C ARG A 55 -13.50 8.19 -14.25
N SER A 56 -12.84 9.24 -13.72
CA SER A 56 -13.16 9.81 -12.40
C SER A 56 -14.39 10.72 -12.37
N GLY A 57 -15.02 10.97 -13.52
CA GLY A 57 -16.10 11.97 -13.64
C GLY A 57 -15.64 13.41 -13.34
N THR A 58 -14.33 13.68 -13.43
CA THR A 58 -13.74 14.98 -13.11
C THR A 58 -13.45 15.75 -14.39
N LYS A 59 -13.84 17.06 -14.43
CA LYS A 59 -13.48 17.93 -15.56
C LYS A 59 -11.96 18.01 -15.66
N ILE A 60 -11.40 17.88 -16.87
CA ILE A 60 -9.94 17.86 -17.11
C ILE A 60 -9.21 19.07 -16.51
N GLY A 61 -9.77 20.29 -16.58
CA GLY A 61 -9.20 21.47 -15.94
C GLY A 61 -9.20 21.40 -14.41
N SER A 62 -10.16 20.68 -13.81
CA SER A 62 -10.18 20.43 -12.36
C SER A 62 -9.12 19.41 -11.96
N LEU A 63 -8.88 18.39 -12.79
CA LEU A 63 -7.84 17.41 -12.58
C LEU A 63 -6.45 18.05 -12.57
N TYR A 64 -6.14 18.89 -13.60
CA TYR A 64 -4.86 19.60 -13.65
C TYR A 64 -4.64 20.60 -12.51
N ARG A 65 -5.69 21.06 -11.85
CA ARG A 65 -5.56 21.87 -10.64
C ARG A 65 -5.08 21.08 -9.43
N PHE A 66 -5.44 19.79 -9.34
CA PHE A 66 -4.95 18.89 -8.27
C PHE A 66 -3.62 18.27 -8.62
N PHE A 67 -3.44 17.87 -9.87
CA PHE A 67 -2.26 17.16 -10.36
C PHE A 67 -1.78 17.84 -11.67
N PRO A 68 -0.76 18.71 -11.58
CA PRO A 68 -0.28 19.48 -12.72
C PRO A 68 0.18 18.62 -13.91
N ASN A 69 0.60 17.39 -13.65
CA ASN A 69 1.05 16.42 -14.66
C ASN A 69 0.82 14.97 -14.19
N LYS A 70 1.03 14.01 -15.08
CA LYS A 70 0.89 12.58 -14.80
C LYS A 70 1.87 12.10 -13.73
N GLU A 71 3.05 12.68 -13.68
CA GLU A 71 4.08 12.33 -12.71
C GLU A 71 3.67 12.71 -11.28
N SER A 72 3.15 13.93 -11.04
CA SER A 72 2.65 14.35 -9.73
C SER A 72 1.49 13.49 -9.22
N LEU A 73 0.65 12.99 -10.12
CA LEU A 73 -0.41 12.03 -9.81
C LEU A 73 0.20 10.68 -9.37
N ALA A 74 1.14 10.18 -10.14
CA ALA A 74 1.84 8.92 -9.87
C ALA A 74 2.65 8.98 -8.56
N ASP A 75 3.31 10.10 -8.28
CA ASP A 75 4.01 10.33 -7.00
C ASP A 75 3.06 10.26 -5.81
N THR A 76 1.88 10.86 -5.96
CA THR A 76 0.84 10.78 -4.92
C THR A 76 0.35 9.34 -4.72
N MET A 77 0.23 8.55 -5.79
CA MET A 77 -0.13 7.13 -5.68
C MET A 77 0.93 6.33 -4.93
N VAL A 78 2.23 6.54 -5.22
CA VAL A 78 3.32 5.87 -4.50
C VAL A 78 3.37 6.30 -3.04
N ALA A 79 3.20 7.60 -2.75
CA ALA A 79 3.15 8.13 -1.38
C ALA A 79 1.98 7.50 -0.59
N SER A 80 0.78 7.45 -1.17
CA SER A 80 -0.38 6.80 -0.55
C SER A 80 -0.17 5.30 -0.32
N ALA A 81 0.45 4.61 -1.26
CA ALA A 81 0.81 3.19 -1.08
C ALA A 81 1.80 3.00 0.07
N ARG A 82 2.72 3.95 0.26
CA ARG A 82 3.68 3.95 1.35
C ARG A 82 3.01 4.18 2.70
N GLU A 83 2.12 5.16 2.80
CA GLU A 83 1.34 5.43 4.01
C GLU A 83 0.48 4.22 4.41
N ASN A 84 -0.13 3.56 3.42
CA ASN A 84 -0.89 2.32 3.66
C ASN A 84 0.00 1.18 4.15
N LEU A 85 1.20 1.02 3.59
CA LEU A 85 2.19 0.03 4.04
C LEU A 85 2.54 0.28 5.51
N ASP A 86 2.89 1.52 5.86
CA ASP A 86 3.26 1.91 7.22
C ASP A 86 2.10 1.61 8.20
N ALA A 87 0.87 2.01 7.88
CA ALA A 87 -0.31 1.79 8.72
C ALA A 87 -0.66 0.31 8.93
N VAL A 88 -0.54 -0.51 7.88
CA VAL A 88 -0.83 -1.94 7.94
C VAL A 88 0.20 -2.66 8.81
N PHE A 89 1.49 -2.35 8.64
CA PHE A 89 2.54 -2.93 9.48
C PHE A 89 2.48 -2.44 10.92
N GLU A 90 2.18 -1.17 11.18
CA GLU A 90 2.00 -0.65 12.52
C GLU A 90 0.91 -1.41 13.29
N LYS A 91 -0.24 -1.62 12.63
CA LYS A 91 -1.33 -2.41 13.19
C LYS A 91 -0.93 -3.87 13.44
N PHE A 92 -0.20 -4.48 12.52
CA PHE A 92 0.26 -5.87 12.64
C PHE A 92 1.28 -6.01 13.78
N ASP A 93 2.28 -5.15 13.83
CA ASP A 93 3.34 -5.13 14.83
C ASP A 93 2.80 -5.08 16.27
N ALA A 94 1.66 -4.40 16.49
CA ALA A 94 1.03 -4.31 17.81
C ALA A 94 0.57 -5.69 18.36
N SER A 95 0.31 -6.67 17.53
CA SER A 95 -0.18 -8.01 17.92
C SER A 95 0.89 -9.10 17.88
N VAL A 96 2.02 -8.85 17.25
CA VAL A 96 3.04 -9.84 16.90
C VAL A 96 3.59 -10.63 18.09
N SER A 97 3.82 -9.95 19.23
CA SER A 97 4.39 -10.60 20.43
C SER A 97 3.51 -11.69 21.04
N ALA A 98 2.20 -11.64 20.79
CA ALA A 98 1.24 -12.59 21.32
C ALA A 98 1.01 -13.81 20.40
N LEU A 99 1.56 -13.78 19.18
CA LEU A 99 1.31 -14.83 18.20
C LEU A 99 2.21 -16.06 18.43
N SER A 100 1.71 -17.24 18.08
CA SER A 100 2.58 -18.39 17.85
C SER A 100 3.44 -18.16 16.62
N ILE A 101 4.57 -18.86 16.51
CA ILE A 101 5.46 -18.75 15.34
C ILE A 101 4.71 -19.04 14.02
N ARG A 102 3.81 -20.02 14.04
CA ARG A 102 2.97 -20.35 12.89
C ARG A 102 2.00 -19.23 12.57
N ALA A 103 1.28 -18.71 13.55
CA ALA A 103 0.34 -17.61 13.36
C ALA A 103 1.05 -16.35 12.86
N LEU A 104 2.25 -16.04 13.36
CA LEU A 104 3.08 -14.95 12.86
C LEU A 104 3.39 -15.14 11.37
N THR A 105 3.91 -16.32 10.99
CA THR A 105 4.34 -16.56 9.61
C THR A 105 3.17 -16.56 8.65
N ASP A 106 2.06 -17.21 9.01
CA ASP A 106 0.84 -17.23 8.19
C ASP A 106 0.27 -15.81 8.01
N SER A 107 0.20 -15.03 9.10
CA SER A 107 -0.31 -13.65 9.04
C SER A 107 0.63 -12.70 8.28
N LEU A 108 1.95 -12.84 8.45
CA LEU A 108 2.93 -12.04 7.72
C LEU A 108 2.87 -12.33 6.21
N LEU A 109 2.79 -13.60 5.82
CA LEU A 109 2.67 -13.98 4.43
C LEU A 109 1.32 -13.53 3.85
N ALA A 110 0.21 -13.71 4.57
CA ALA A 110 -1.09 -13.19 4.15
C ALA A 110 -1.01 -11.68 3.88
N LEU A 111 -0.42 -10.90 4.79
CA LEU A 111 -0.24 -9.46 4.63
C LEU A 111 0.61 -9.10 3.40
N LEU A 112 1.69 -9.84 3.14
CA LEU A 112 2.59 -9.58 2.01
C LEU A 112 1.98 -9.97 0.65
N PHE A 113 1.05 -10.93 0.64
CA PHE A 113 0.27 -11.30 -0.55
C PHE A 113 -1.04 -10.51 -0.69
N GLU A 114 -1.40 -9.67 0.29
CA GLU A 114 -2.59 -8.82 0.23
C GLU A 114 -2.57 -7.87 -0.97
N PRO A 115 -3.74 -7.63 -1.60
CA PRO A 115 -3.87 -6.71 -2.73
C PRO A 115 -3.37 -5.29 -2.45
N VAL A 116 -3.35 -4.86 -1.18
CA VAL A 116 -2.87 -3.52 -0.79
C VAL A 116 -1.39 -3.33 -1.16
N LEU A 117 -0.56 -4.38 -1.01
CA LEU A 117 0.88 -4.32 -1.30
C LEU A 117 1.21 -4.79 -2.72
N THR A 118 0.29 -5.54 -3.35
CA THR A 118 0.49 -6.14 -4.67
C THR A 118 -0.43 -5.52 -5.74
N LYS A 119 -0.95 -4.29 -5.51
CA LYS A 119 -1.81 -3.60 -6.47
C LYS A 119 -1.16 -3.59 -7.86
N PRO A 120 -1.83 -4.13 -8.90
CA PRO A 120 -1.25 -4.19 -10.23
C PRO A 120 -0.82 -2.82 -10.77
N ALA A 121 -1.58 -1.77 -10.44
CA ALA A 121 -1.25 -0.39 -10.82
C ALA A 121 0.08 0.07 -10.20
N LEU A 122 0.28 -0.19 -8.90
CA LEU A 122 1.52 0.18 -8.21
C LEU A 122 2.72 -0.57 -8.80
N MET A 123 2.58 -1.88 -9.04
CA MET A 123 3.65 -2.68 -9.65
C MET A 123 4.00 -2.18 -11.05
N LYS A 124 2.99 -1.97 -11.91
CA LYS A 124 3.19 -1.40 -13.25
C LYS A 124 3.80 0.00 -13.23
N LEU A 125 3.46 0.81 -12.22
CA LEU A 125 4.02 2.14 -12.05
C LEU A 125 5.49 2.07 -11.63
N LEU A 126 5.82 1.28 -10.62
CA LEU A 126 7.20 1.13 -10.13
C LEU A 126 8.12 0.47 -11.18
N ASP A 127 7.57 -0.35 -12.09
CA ASP A 127 8.31 -1.01 -13.17
C ASP A 127 8.27 -0.21 -14.49
N ALA A 128 7.70 1.01 -14.52
CA ALA A 128 7.45 1.78 -15.74
C ALA A 128 8.70 2.28 -16.47
N GLY A 129 9.87 2.20 -15.85
CA GLY A 129 11.12 2.56 -16.53
C GLY A 129 12.25 2.97 -15.58
N PRO A 130 13.39 3.43 -16.15
CA PRO A 130 14.55 3.80 -15.35
C PRO A 130 14.30 5.01 -14.44
N ASP A 131 13.44 5.95 -14.82
CA ASP A 131 13.09 7.12 -14.01
C ASP A 131 12.38 6.75 -12.70
N TRP A 132 11.78 5.57 -12.63
CA TRP A 132 11.12 5.02 -11.45
C TRP A 132 12.02 4.13 -10.59
N ALA A 133 13.27 3.87 -11.00
CA ALA A 133 14.18 2.97 -10.29
C ALA A 133 14.42 3.40 -8.84
N ALA A 134 14.66 4.67 -8.58
CA ALA A 134 14.88 5.20 -7.24
C ALA A 134 13.63 5.03 -6.34
N LYS A 135 12.44 5.34 -6.86
CA LYS A 135 11.17 5.20 -6.13
C LYS A 135 10.85 3.72 -5.85
N ARG A 136 11.12 2.84 -6.82
CA ARG A 136 11.02 1.38 -6.64
C ARG A 136 11.94 0.87 -5.55
N ASP A 137 13.19 1.30 -5.54
CA ASP A 137 14.18 0.87 -4.56
C ASP A 137 13.86 1.42 -3.16
N GLU A 138 13.34 2.64 -3.07
CA GLU A 138 12.84 3.22 -1.82
C GLU A 138 11.64 2.45 -1.27
N PHE A 139 10.64 2.15 -2.10
CA PHE A 139 9.46 1.36 -1.71
C PHE A 139 9.87 -0.05 -1.26
N ARG A 140 10.73 -0.72 -2.03
CA ARG A 140 11.28 -2.03 -1.69
C ARG A 140 12.03 -2.00 -0.35
N SER A 141 12.87 -0.99 -0.14
CA SER A 141 13.61 -0.82 1.12
C SER A 141 12.69 -0.61 2.31
N ALA A 142 11.54 0.05 2.11
CA ALA A 142 10.53 0.18 3.13
C ALA A 142 9.90 -1.16 3.51
N VAL A 143 9.48 -1.95 2.52
CA VAL A 143 8.93 -3.29 2.77
C VAL A 143 9.93 -4.14 3.54
N LEU A 144 11.21 -4.14 3.13
CA LEU A 144 12.27 -4.86 3.83
C LEU A 144 12.43 -4.43 5.29
N ARG A 145 12.41 -3.11 5.54
CA ARG A 145 12.51 -2.57 6.92
C ARG A 145 11.34 -3.01 7.79
N HIS A 146 10.11 -3.01 7.26
CA HIS A 146 8.93 -3.45 8.00
C HIS A 146 9.00 -4.94 8.33
N ILE A 147 9.30 -5.80 7.36
CA ILE A 147 9.44 -7.24 7.61
C ILE A 147 10.52 -7.48 8.68
N ALA A 148 11.70 -6.90 8.52
CA ALA A 148 12.79 -7.06 9.48
C ALA A 148 12.41 -6.56 10.88
N LYS A 149 11.72 -5.42 11.00
CA LYS A 149 11.22 -4.89 12.26
C LYS A 149 10.23 -5.84 12.93
N THR A 150 9.25 -6.35 12.19
CA THR A 150 8.28 -7.35 12.68
C THR A 150 8.97 -8.60 13.24
N LEU A 151 9.96 -9.13 12.50
CA LEU A 151 10.73 -10.30 12.96
C LEU A 151 11.52 -10.01 14.24
N MET A 152 12.08 -8.81 14.39
CA MET A 152 12.79 -8.39 15.60
C MET A 152 11.85 -8.11 16.78
N ILE A 153 10.62 -7.65 16.56
CA ILE A 153 9.59 -7.53 17.61
C ILE A 153 9.24 -8.92 18.12
N TYR A 154 9.04 -9.90 17.23
CA TYR A 154 8.75 -11.28 17.60
C TYR A 154 9.92 -11.95 18.31
N SER A 155 11.13 -11.78 17.81
CA SER A 155 12.35 -12.35 18.35
C SER A 155 13.39 -11.26 18.65
N PRO A 156 13.36 -10.64 19.86
CA PRO A 156 14.22 -9.51 20.20
C PRO A 156 15.73 -9.84 20.16
N ASN A 157 16.09 -11.14 20.19
CA ASN A 157 17.48 -11.58 20.08
C ASN A 157 17.94 -11.83 18.64
N LEU A 158 17.04 -11.69 17.65
CA LEU A 158 17.41 -11.84 16.25
C LEU A 158 18.29 -10.66 15.83
N PRO A 159 19.54 -10.89 15.39
CA PRO A 159 20.40 -9.80 14.95
C PRO A 159 19.77 -9.06 13.76
N LYS A 160 19.90 -7.73 13.75
CA LYS A 160 19.35 -6.88 12.67
C LYS A 160 19.76 -7.37 11.28
N LYS A 161 21.03 -7.77 11.13
CA LYS A 161 21.52 -8.32 9.85
C LYS A 161 20.74 -9.58 9.45
N ALA A 162 20.55 -10.52 10.37
CA ALA A 162 19.80 -11.75 10.10
C ALA A 162 18.32 -11.45 9.76
N ALA A 163 17.68 -10.53 10.49
CA ALA A 163 16.33 -10.10 10.20
C ALA A 163 16.21 -9.50 8.79
N THR A 164 17.18 -8.68 8.37
CA THR A 164 17.22 -8.09 7.03
C THR A 164 17.44 -9.14 5.94
N ASP A 165 18.36 -10.10 6.18
CA ASP A 165 18.62 -11.19 5.24
C ASP A 165 17.38 -12.09 5.06
N ILE A 166 16.67 -12.41 6.16
CA ILE A 166 15.40 -13.14 6.11
C ILE A 166 14.34 -12.37 5.33
N ALA A 167 14.18 -11.07 5.63
CA ALA A 167 13.23 -10.20 4.92
C ALA A 167 13.51 -10.16 3.41
N LEU A 168 14.78 -10.08 3.02
CA LEU A 168 15.19 -10.06 1.61
C LEU A 168 14.84 -11.38 0.91
N VAL A 169 15.10 -12.52 1.54
CA VAL A 169 14.76 -13.85 0.99
C VAL A 169 13.24 -13.97 0.81
N ILE A 170 12.44 -13.54 1.79
CA ILE A 170 10.98 -13.56 1.70
C ILE A 170 10.52 -12.70 0.51
N LEU A 171 11.02 -11.46 0.40
CA LEU A 171 10.62 -10.53 -0.65
C LEU A 171 10.99 -11.02 -2.05
N LEU A 172 12.17 -11.64 -2.22
CA LEU A 172 12.60 -12.26 -3.47
C LEU A 172 11.70 -13.41 -3.89
N ASN A 173 11.31 -14.27 -2.93
CA ASN A 173 10.37 -15.36 -3.20
C ASN A 173 8.98 -14.85 -3.63
N ILE A 174 8.45 -13.84 -2.92
CA ILE A 174 7.17 -13.21 -3.29
C ILE A 174 7.25 -12.60 -4.67
N LYS A 175 8.34 -11.89 -4.98
CA LYS A 175 8.55 -11.31 -6.31
C LYS A 175 8.59 -12.39 -7.40
N ALA A 176 9.31 -13.48 -7.16
CA ALA A 176 9.36 -14.61 -8.11
C ALA A 176 7.97 -15.18 -8.36
N ALA A 177 7.18 -15.42 -7.32
CA ALA A 177 5.79 -15.91 -7.43
C ALA A 177 4.89 -14.92 -8.20
N SER A 178 5.07 -13.60 -7.98
CA SER A 178 4.25 -12.56 -8.63
C SER A 178 4.60 -12.31 -10.09
N THR A 179 5.83 -12.58 -10.51
CA THR A 179 6.31 -12.32 -11.88
C THR A 179 5.80 -13.36 -12.87
N HIS A 180 5.49 -14.57 -12.39
CA HIS A 180 4.98 -15.66 -13.23
C HIS A 180 3.45 -15.64 -13.27
N GLN A 181 2.89 -14.92 -14.24
CA GLN A 181 1.44 -14.93 -14.48
C GLN A 181 0.97 -16.34 -14.88
N GLY A 182 -0.10 -16.83 -14.23
CA GLY A 182 -0.70 -18.12 -14.56
C GLY A 182 -0.08 -19.33 -13.86
N LEU A 183 0.69 -19.13 -12.79
CA LEU A 183 1.08 -20.26 -11.93
C LEU A 183 -0.16 -20.95 -11.37
N PRO A 184 -0.20 -22.30 -11.35
CA PRO A 184 -1.24 -23.04 -10.64
C PRO A 184 -1.33 -22.62 -9.17
N SER A 185 -2.53 -22.62 -8.60
CA SER A 185 -2.73 -22.31 -7.18
C SER A 185 -1.88 -23.21 -6.27
N SER A 186 -1.75 -24.50 -6.63
CA SER A 186 -0.89 -25.45 -5.92
C SER A 186 0.58 -25.00 -5.86
N THR A 187 1.10 -24.42 -6.95
CA THR A 187 2.48 -23.88 -6.95
C THR A 187 2.62 -22.66 -6.04
N LEU A 188 1.59 -21.79 -6.01
CA LEU A 188 1.58 -20.64 -5.09
C LEU A 188 1.50 -21.09 -3.63
N ASP A 189 0.79 -22.18 -3.34
CA ASP A 189 0.73 -22.76 -2.01
C ASP A 189 2.09 -23.36 -1.58
N GLU A 190 2.82 -24.01 -2.49
CA GLU A 190 4.21 -24.46 -2.25
C GLU A 190 5.16 -23.29 -1.95
N PHE A 191 5.03 -22.15 -2.66
CA PHE A 191 5.80 -20.94 -2.34
C PHE A 191 5.50 -20.42 -0.93
N ARG A 192 4.23 -20.42 -0.52
CA ARG A 192 3.83 -20.01 0.83
C ARG A 192 4.38 -20.96 1.89
N ASP A 193 4.26 -22.26 1.67
CA ASP A 193 4.75 -23.30 2.58
C ASP A 193 6.28 -23.25 2.72
N MET A 194 7.00 -23.08 1.62
CA MET A 194 8.45 -22.89 1.63
C MET A 194 8.84 -21.65 2.44
N ALA A 195 8.19 -20.50 2.20
CA ALA A 195 8.45 -19.27 2.93
C ALA A 195 8.15 -19.43 4.42
N ARG A 196 7.03 -20.09 4.78
CA ARG A 196 6.67 -20.40 6.17
C ARG A 196 7.74 -21.23 6.84
N LEU A 197 8.11 -22.38 6.26
CA LEU A 197 9.12 -23.28 6.82
C LEU A 197 10.47 -22.59 6.99
N TYR A 198 10.86 -21.76 6.02
CA TYR A 198 12.07 -20.96 6.10
C TYR A 198 12.05 -19.99 7.29
N ILE A 199 11.00 -19.19 7.44
CA ILE A 199 10.85 -18.22 8.54
C ILE A 199 10.87 -18.95 9.88
N GLU A 200 10.06 -20.00 10.03
CA GLU A 200 10.00 -20.79 11.27
C GLU A 200 11.36 -21.37 11.65
N SER A 201 12.07 -21.95 10.68
CA SER A 201 13.42 -22.50 10.90
C SER A 201 14.38 -21.42 11.40
N ARG A 202 14.40 -20.26 10.75
CA ARG A 202 15.29 -19.15 11.11
C ARG A 202 14.99 -18.56 12.49
N LEU A 203 13.72 -18.44 12.86
CA LEU A 203 13.31 -17.92 14.16
C LEU A 203 13.58 -18.93 15.28
N ARG A 204 13.38 -20.25 15.05
CA ARG A 204 13.71 -21.29 16.04
C ARG A 204 15.21 -21.36 16.33
N LEU A 205 16.06 -21.24 15.32
CA LEU A 205 17.51 -21.21 15.50
C LEU A 205 17.95 -20.01 16.35
N SER A 206 17.32 -18.85 16.21
CA SER A 206 17.61 -17.68 17.03
C SER A 206 17.24 -17.86 18.51
N VAL A 207 16.23 -18.69 18.81
CA VAL A 207 15.80 -19.04 20.18
C VAL A 207 16.71 -20.10 20.79
N SER A 208 17.17 -21.10 20.01
CA SER A 208 18.02 -22.21 20.48
C SER A 208 19.43 -21.74 20.81
N ALA A 209 19.96 -20.76 20.09
CA ALA A 209 21.29 -20.18 20.38
C ALA A 209 21.39 -19.59 21.80
N ARG A 210 20.26 -19.32 22.45
CA ARG A 210 20.20 -18.83 23.85
C ARG A 210 20.29 -19.91 24.90
N LYS A 211 20.03 -21.19 24.57
CA LYS A 211 20.05 -22.32 25.52
C LYS A 211 21.39 -23.00 25.59
N GLY A 212 22.35 -22.67 24.74
CA GLY A 212 23.63 -23.37 24.58
C GLY A 212 24.86 -22.62 25.04
N VAL A 213 24.76 -21.54 25.85
CA VAL A 213 25.92 -20.93 26.51
C VAL A 213 25.95 -21.46 27.96
N PRO A 214 26.80 -22.47 28.29
CA PRO A 214 27.09 -22.79 29.68
C PRO A 214 27.92 -21.64 30.28
N SER A 215 27.54 -21.22 31.49
CA SER A 215 28.24 -20.26 32.36
C SER A 215 29.65 -20.75 32.69
#